data_049e4d2dce1c92aa47513c4287881d8d
#
_entry.id   049e4d2dce1c92aa47513c4287881d8d
#
_cell.length_a   1.000
_cell.length_b   1.000
_cell.length_c   1.000
_cell.angle_alpha   90.00
_cell.angle_beta   90.00
_cell.angle_gamma   90.00
#
_symmetry.space_group_name_H-M   'P 1'
#
loop_
_entity.id
_entity.type
_entity.pdbx_description
1 polymer ?
#
loop_
_entity_poly.entity_id
_entity_poly.type
_entity_poly.pdbx_seq_one_letter_code
_entity_poly.pdbx_strand_id
1 'polypeptide(L)'
;MNKVMNISMASTLTHTLSLTPSTSRSYLSQTKHSFRYPTIINLPSFNINHRVLSKFKVSASSSSSFQALIFDCDGVILESEHLHREAYNDAFLHFNVHSPSNSPQPLNWDIQFYDQLQNQIGGGKPKMRWYFKEHGWPSSTLFDIPPANDEERAKLIDTLQDWKTERYKDIIKSGSVKPRPGVLRLMDEAKDAGKLLAVCSAATKSSVILCLENLIGIERFQSLDCFLAGDDVKEKKPDPSIYLTASKKLGVSEKNCLVVEDSVIGLQAATKAGMSCVVTYTSSTADQDFKEAVAIYPDLSNISLKDLELLFQDIVAAK
;
A
#
# COMPACT_ATOMS: atom_id res chain seq x y z
N MET A 1 -60.45 -34.58 -3.18
CA MET A 1 -60.14 -35.17 -4.48
C MET A 1 -58.66 -35.10 -4.73
N ASN A 2 -58.07 -36.26 -4.73
CA ASN A 2 -56.69 -36.64 -4.93
C ASN A 2 -56.05 -36.06 -6.21
N LYS A 3 -54.78 -35.72 -6.18
CA LYS A 3 -53.80 -36.39 -7.03
C LYS A 3 -52.35 -36.18 -6.51
N VAL A 4 -51.85 -37.26 -5.97
CA VAL A 4 -50.44 -37.56 -5.76
C VAL A 4 -49.82 -37.93 -7.13
N MET A 5 -48.62 -37.48 -7.41
CA MET A 5 -47.75 -38.18 -8.38
C MET A 5 -46.30 -38.08 -7.94
N ASN A 6 -45.80 -39.22 -7.56
CA ASN A 6 -44.41 -39.64 -7.41
C ASN A 6 -43.72 -39.76 -8.77
N ILE A 7 -42.39 -39.87 -8.70
CA ILE A 7 -41.43 -40.57 -9.55
C ILE A 7 -40.18 -39.69 -9.70
N SER A 8 -38.91 -40.09 -9.56
CA SER A 8 -38.26 -41.37 -9.44
C SER A 8 -36.77 -41.12 -9.20
N MET A 9 -36.17 -42.00 -8.46
CA MET A 9 -34.68 -42.13 -8.28
C MET A 9 -34.01 -42.64 -9.56
N ALA A 10 -32.80 -42.20 -9.80
CA ALA A 10 -31.74 -42.95 -10.50
C ALA A 10 -30.39 -42.27 -10.16
N SER A 11 -29.55 -42.88 -9.51
CA SER A 11 -28.58 -43.97 -9.75
C SER A 11 -27.17 -43.42 -9.82
N THR A 12 -26.46 -43.74 -8.79
CA THR A 12 -25.01 -43.70 -8.55
C THR A 12 -24.22 -44.39 -9.66
N LEU A 13 -23.11 -43.78 -10.08
CA LEU A 13 -22.01 -44.49 -10.70
C LEU A 13 -20.68 -43.98 -10.14
N THR A 14 -20.12 -44.78 -9.25
CA THR A 14 -18.76 -44.67 -8.74
C THR A 14 -17.82 -45.35 -9.73
N HIS A 15 -16.86 -44.61 -10.24
CA HIS A 15 -15.66 -45.19 -10.86
C HIS A 15 -14.45 -44.97 -9.97
N THR A 16 -14.06 -46.04 -9.31
CA THR A 16 -12.75 -46.22 -8.66
C THR A 16 -11.73 -46.57 -9.73
N LEU A 17 -10.72 -45.76 -9.90
CA LEU A 17 -9.49 -46.12 -10.64
C LEU A 17 -8.35 -46.30 -9.65
N SER A 18 -7.91 -47.56 -9.56
CA SER A 18 -6.74 -47.99 -8.85
C SER A 18 -5.48 -47.63 -9.63
N LEU A 19 -4.53 -46.94 -8.96
CA LEU A 19 -3.16 -46.74 -9.47
C LEU A 19 -2.23 -47.70 -8.75
N THR A 20 -1.63 -48.62 -9.49
CA THR A 20 -0.49 -49.48 -9.09
C THR A 20 0.83 -48.71 -9.26
N PRO A 21 1.82 -48.91 -8.39
CA PRO A 21 3.12 -48.24 -8.55
C PRO A 21 4.02 -49.09 -9.47
N SER A 22 4.61 -48.48 -10.46
CA SER A 22 5.65 -49.02 -11.31
C SER A 22 7.02 -48.64 -10.75
N THR A 23 7.74 -49.65 -10.28
CA THR A 23 9.17 -49.64 -9.96
C THR A 23 9.97 -49.76 -11.24
N SER A 24 10.89 -48.86 -11.52
CA SER A 24 12.03 -49.16 -12.40
C SER A 24 13.34 -48.67 -11.77
N ARG A 25 14.18 -49.68 -11.59
CA ARG A 25 15.57 -49.63 -11.08
C ARG A 25 16.54 -49.31 -12.23
N SER A 26 17.70 -48.78 -11.80
CA SER A 26 19.03 -48.86 -12.44
C SER A 26 19.35 -47.71 -13.40
N TYR A 27 20.58 -47.19 -13.48
CA TYR A 27 21.94 -47.71 -13.25
C TYR A 27 22.87 -46.59 -12.80
N LEU A 28 23.74 -46.90 -11.84
CA LEU A 28 24.93 -46.11 -11.51
C LEU A 28 25.97 -46.29 -12.63
N SER A 29 26.52 -45.20 -13.11
CA SER A 29 27.81 -45.20 -13.79
C SER A 29 28.68 -44.08 -13.16
N GLN A 30 29.66 -44.53 -12.39
CA GLN A 30 30.73 -43.71 -11.85
C GLN A 30 31.76 -43.48 -12.94
N THR A 31 32.01 -42.20 -13.27
CA THR A 31 33.29 -41.84 -13.93
C THR A 31 33.98 -40.81 -13.04
N LYS A 32 35.03 -41.30 -12.38
CA LYS A 32 36.03 -40.49 -11.68
C LYS A 32 36.89 -39.76 -12.70
N HIS A 33 36.77 -38.45 -12.82
CA HIS A 33 37.82 -37.64 -13.43
C HIS A 33 38.62 -36.93 -12.33
N SER A 34 39.88 -37.40 -12.17
CA SER A 34 40.89 -36.76 -11.34
C SER A 34 41.40 -35.50 -12.04
N PHE A 35 41.14 -34.35 -11.50
CA PHE A 35 41.84 -33.12 -11.91
C PHE A 35 43.12 -33.00 -11.08
N ARG A 36 44.28 -33.09 -11.81
CA ARG A 36 45.59 -32.75 -11.28
C ARG A 36 45.74 -31.25 -11.19
N TYR A 37 46.13 -30.72 -10.03
CA TYR A 37 46.54 -29.34 -9.84
C TYR A 37 47.92 -29.10 -10.50
N PRO A 38 48.14 -28.04 -11.23
CA PRO A 38 49.45 -27.69 -11.73
C PRO A 38 50.34 -27.08 -10.63
N THR A 39 51.57 -27.48 -10.66
CA THR A 39 52.71 -27.19 -9.78
C THR A 39 52.94 -25.68 -9.66
N ILE A 40 53.23 -25.24 -8.44
CA ILE A 40 53.59 -23.86 -8.09
C ILE A 40 54.93 -23.52 -8.79
N ILE A 41 54.90 -22.52 -9.66
CA ILE A 41 56.12 -21.91 -10.22
C ILE A 41 56.53 -20.79 -9.27
N ASN A 42 57.72 -20.95 -8.66
CA ASN A 42 58.39 -19.89 -7.90
C ASN A 42 58.78 -18.72 -8.83
N LEU A 43 58.17 -17.55 -8.61
CA LEU A 43 58.65 -16.30 -9.21
C LEU A 43 59.53 -15.55 -8.19
N PRO A 44 60.60 -14.87 -8.68
CA PRO A 44 61.58 -14.24 -7.84
C PRO A 44 61.00 -13.00 -7.14
N SER A 45 61.41 -12.79 -5.90
CA SER A 45 61.09 -11.63 -5.05
C SER A 45 61.61 -10.34 -5.67
N PHE A 46 60.70 -9.49 -6.13
CA PHE A 46 61.01 -8.10 -6.46
C PHE A 46 60.90 -7.26 -5.18
N ASN A 47 62.02 -6.70 -4.79
CA ASN A 47 62.11 -5.67 -3.73
C ASN A 47 61.46 -4.36 -4.25
N ILE A 48 60.25 -4.08 -3.80
CA ILE A 48 59.58 -2.81 -4.06
C ILE A 48 59.91 -1.84 -2.94
N ASN A 49 60.78 -0.88 -3.27
CA ASN A 49 61.11 0.26 -2.44
C ASN A 49 59.84 1.01 -2.03
N HIS A 50 59.64 1.11 -0.71
CA HIS A 50 58.73 2.05 -0.08
C HIS A 50 59.13 3.50 -0.39
N ARG A 51 58.54 4.12 -1.40
CA ARG A 51 58.33 5.58 -1.48
C ARG A 51 57.41 5.91 -2.64
N VAL A 52 56.34 6.56 -2.22
CA VAL A 52 55.27 7.30 -2.91
C VAL A 52 53.89 6.64 -2.72
N LEU A 53 53.43 6.62 -1.50
CA LEU A 53 52.02 6.76 -1.23
C LEU A 53 51.68 8.25 -1.33
N SER A 54 51.59 8.78 -2.54
CA SER A 54 50.90 10.03 -2.77
C SER A 54 49.43 9.81 -2.38
N LYS A 55 48.99 10.60 -1.39
CA LYS A 55 47.63 10.72 -0.93
C LYS A 55 46.72 10.98 -2.15
N PHE A 56 46.16 9.95 -2.76
CA PHE A 56 44.90 10.09 -3.45
C PHE A 56 43.87 10.34 -2.35
N LYS A 57 43.65 11.62 -2.01
CA LYS A 57 42.38 12.05 -1.50
C LYS A 57 41.41 11.69 -2.61
N VAL A 58 40.76 10.54 -2.46
CA VAL A 58 39.43 10.35 -3.02
C VAL A 58 38.60 11.42 -2.30
N SER A 59 38.46 12.55 -2.93
CA SER A 59 37.41 13.48 -2.67
C SER A 59 36.16 12.67 -2.98
N ALA A 60 35.59 12.03 -1.95
CA ALA A 60 34.19 11.71 -1.99
C ALA A 60 33.51 13.07 -2.14
N SER A 61 33.21 13.46 -3.38
CA SER A 61 32.15 14.41 -3.61
C SER A 61 30.97 13.76 -2.91
N SER A 62 30.58 14.32 -1.76
CA SER A 62 29.30 14.01 -1.15
C SER A 62 28.28 14.44 -2.19
N SER A 63 27.96 13.55 -3.13
CA SER A 63 26.80 13.74 -3.99
C SER A 63 25.65 13.95 -3.03
N SER A 64 25.01 15.10 -3.08
CA SER A 64 23.88 15.48 -2.26
C SER A 64 22.65 14.67 -2.67
N SER A 65 22.71 13.35 -2.45
CA SER A 65 21.63 12.43 -2.73
C SER A 65 20.87 12.14 -1.42
N PHE A 66 19.55 11.96 -1.50
CA PHE A 66 18.80 11.52 -0.35
C PHE A 66 19.22 10.10 0.08
N GLN A 67 19.06 9.82 1.38
CA GLN A 67 19.45 8.56 2.01
C GLN A 67 18.25 7.63 2.23
N ALA A 68 17.06 8.22 2.43
CA ALA A 68 15.84 7.50 2.69
C ALA A 68 14.73 7.92 1.72
N LEU A 69 13.98 6.95 1.21
CA LEU A 69 12.76 7.12 0.42
C LEU A 69 11.58 6.62 1.25
N ILE A 70 10.62 7.51 1.52
CA ILE A 70 9.49 7.26 2.41
C ILE A 70 8.21 7.37 1.60
N PHE A 71 7.44 6.29 1.54
CA PHE A 71 6.17 6.24 0.82
C PHE A 71 5.00 6.42 1.79
N ASP A 72 3.99 7.21 1.41
CA ASP A 72 2.65 7.01 1.94
C ASP A 72 2.07 5.71 1.39
N CYS A 73 0.98 5.22 1.97
CA CYS A 73 0.33 3.99 1.52
C CYS A 73 -0.89 4.28 0.64
N ASP A 74 -1.88 4.98 1.20
CA ASP A 74 -3.15 5.26 0.53
C ASP A 74 -2.97 6.40 -0.48
N GLY A 75 -3.31 6.15 -1.75
CA GLY A 75 -3.07 7.10 -2.83
C GLY A 75 -1.67 7.03 -3.44
N VAL A 76 -0.69 6.40 -2.79
CA VAL A 76 0.67 6.22 -3.31
C VAL A 76 0.95 4.78 -3.71
N ILE A 77 0.83 3.82 -2.79
CA ILE A 77 1.03 2.40 -3.09
C ILE A 77 -0.21 1.82 -3.76
N LEU A 78 -1.39 2.19 -3.29
CA LEU A 78 -2.65 1.82 -3.92
C LEU A 78 -3.59 3.02 -3.98
N GLU A 79 -4.45 3.03 -4.97
CA GLU A 79 -5.58 3.96 -5.04
C GLU A 79 -6.75 3.32 -4.29
N SER A 80 -6.94 3.69 -3.01
CA SER A 80 -7.87 3.01 -2.10
C SER A 80 -9.28 3.57 -2.09
N GLU A 81 -9.49 4.82 -2.52
CA GLU A 81 -10.76 5.51 -2.33
C GLU A 81 -11.92 4.86 -3.09
N HIS A 82 -11.69 4.41 -4.33
CA HIS A 82 -12.72 3.68 -5.08
C HIS A 82 -13.08 2.34 -4.43
N LEU A 83 -12.11 1.65 -3.79
CA LEU A 83 -12.34 0.40 -3.06
C LEU A 83 -13.15 0.65 -1.78
N HIS A 84 -12.87 1.76 -1.11
CA HIS A 84 -13.66 2.17 0.05
C HIS A 84 -15.11 2.46 -0.34
N ARG A 85 -15.33 3.18 -1.46
CA ARG A 85 -16.68 3.45 -1.99
C ARG A 85 -17.40 2.15 -2.37
N GLU A 86 -16.73 1.24 -3.07
CA GLU A 86 -17.26 -0.08 -3.41
C GLU A 86 -17.71 -0.82 -2.15
N ALA A 87 -16.85 -0.91 -1.14
CA ALA A 87 -17.18 -1.59 0.11
C ALA A 87 -18.35 -0.96 0.88
N TYR A 88 -18.55 0.38 0.80
CA TYR A 88 -19.76 1.04 1.33
C TYR A 88 -21.00 0.64 0.55
N ASN A 89 -20.95 0.71 -0.78
CA ASN A 89 -22.08 0.36 -1.63
C ASN A 89 -22.47 -1.12 -1.47
N ASP A 90 -21.49 -2.01 -1.33
CA ASP A 90 -21.71 -3.41 -1.04
C ASP A 90 -22.38 -3.61 0.33
N ALA A 91 -22.00 -2.82 1.35
CA ALA A 91 -22.66 -2.86 2.66
C ALA A 91 -24.11 -2.36 2.57
N PHE A 92 -24.35 -1.29 1.84
CA PHE A 92 -25.71 -0.77 1.64
C PHE A 92 -26.58 -1.77 0.89
N LEU A 93 -26.04 -2.42 -0.11
CA LEU A 93 -26.73 -3.49 -0.84
C LEU A 93 -27.01 -4.71 0.07
N HIS A 94 -26.00 -5.17 0.81
CA HIS A 94 -26.13 -6.34 1.70
C HIS A 94 -27.22 -6.17 2.76
N PHE A 95 -27.27 -5.01 3.39
CA PHE A 95 -28.26 -4.69 4.40
C PHE A 95 -29.55 -4.07 3.84
N ASN A 96 -29.68 -4.03 2.51
CA ASN A 96 -30.83 -3.44 1.82
C ASN A 96 -31.17 -2.04 2.37
N VAL A 97 -30.18 -1.15 2.43
CA VAL A 97 -30.31 0.20 2.99
C VAL A 97 -31.05 1.10 2.02
N HIS A 98 -32.23 1.57 2.38
CA HIS A 98 -33.04 2.47 1.56
C HIS A 98 -33.13 3.86 2.16
N SER A 99 -32.70 4.86 1.37
CA SER A 99 -32.89 6.27 1.73
C SER A 99 -34.39 6.65 1.70
N PRO A 100 -34.83 7.57 2.57
CA PRO A 100 -36.23 8.05 2.58
C PRO A 100 -36.71 8.70 1.27
N SER A 101 -35.81 9.00 0.35
CA SER A 101 -36.11 9.61 -0.97
C SER A 101 -36.87 8.72 -1.94
N ASN A 102 -37.46 7.61 -1.49
CA ASN A 102 -38.28 6.69 -2.28
C ASN A 102 -37.61 6.04 -3.50
N SER A 103 -36.29 5.90 -3.48
CA SER A 103 -35.63 5.07 -4.49
C SER A 103 -35.99 3.59 -4.29
N PRO A 104 -36.42 2.86 -5.33
CA PRO A 104 -36.69 1.43 -5.24
C PRO A 104 -35.40 0.61 -5.08
N GLN A 105 -34.23 1.23 -5.29
CA GLN A 105 -32.93 0.59 -5.18
C GLN A 105 -32.25 0.93 -3.86
N PRO A 106 -31.45 0.04 -3.31
CA PRO A 106 -30.58 0.33 -2.18
C PRO A 106 -29.69 1.57 -2.44
N LEU A 107 -29.31 2.23 -1.35
CA LEU A 107 -28.40 3.36 -1.38
C LEU A 107 -27.11 3.00 -2.12
N ASN A 108 -26.69 3.88 -3.02
CA ASN A 108 -25.44 3.76 -3.75
C ASN A 108 -24.80 5.15 -3.86
N TRP A 109 -23.59 5.29 -3.37
CA TRP A 109 -22.80 6.50 -3.53
C TRP A 109 -22.04 6.42 -4.87
N ASP A 110 -22.32 7.34 -5.77
CA ASP A 110 -21.56 7.48 -7.01
C ASP A 110 -20.15 8.07 -6.73
N ILE A 111 -19.31 8.06 -7.75
CA ILE A 111 -17.92 8.52 -7.65
C ILE A 111 -17.87 9.97 -7.23
N GLN A 112 -18.61 10.84 -7.91
CA GLN A 112 -18.55 12.28 -7.70
C GLN A 112 -19.00 12.66 -6.29
N PHE A 113 -20.10 12.07 -5.81
CA PHE A 113 -20.59 12.28 -4.45
C PHE A 113 -19.60 11.78 -3.40
N TYR A 114 -19.05 10.57 -3.60
CA TYR A 114 -18.13 9.99 -2.64
C TYR A 114 -16.83 10.78 -2.52
N ASP A 115 -16.27 11.27 -3.63
CA ASP A 115 -15.05 12.10 -3.65
C ASP A 115 -15.27 13.41 -2.90
N GLN A 116 -16.43 14.06 -3.08
CA GLN A 116 -16.78 15.26 -2.31
C GLN A 116 -16.93 14.96 -0.82
N LEU A 117 -17.62 13.87 -0.48
CA LEU A 117 -17.85 13.48 0.90
C LEU A 117 -16.55 13.14 1.63
N GLN A 118 -15.66 12.39 0.98
CA GLN A 118 -14.42 11.95 1.59
C GLN A 118 -13.41 13.09 1.79
N ASN A 119 -13.42 14.08 0.93
CA ASN A 119 -12.59 15.29 1.06
C ASN A 119 -13.07 16.23 2.17
N GLN A 120 -14.35 16.14 2.55
CA GLN A 120 -14.94 16.98 3.60
C GLN A 120 -14.97 16.31 4.97
N ILE A 121 -15.21 14.98 5.00
CA ILE A 121 -15.46 14.25 6.24
C ILE A 121 -14.53 13.03 6.33
N GLY A 122 -13.56 13.10 7.23
CA GLY A 122 -12.68 11.99 7.55
C GLY A 122 -13.37 10.89 8.37
N GLY A 123 -12.98 9.63 8.12
CA GLY A 123 -13.47 8.47 8.87
C GLY A 123 -14.82 7.93 8.41
N GLY A 124 -14.99 6.61 8.54
CA GLY A 124 -16.16 5.93 7.99
C GLY A 124 -17.46 6.20 8.71
N LYS A 125 -17.50 6.02 10.02
CA LYS A 125 -18.69 6.28 10.85
C LYS A 125 -19.16 7.73 10.76
N PRO A 126 -18.29 8.77 10.82
CA PRO A 126 -18.68 10.15 10.62
C PRO A 126 -19.29 10.42 9.24
N LYS A 127 -18.76 9.85 8.14
CA LYS A 127 -19.33 9.98 6.78
C LYS A 127 -20.78 9.48 6.73
N MET A 128 -21.05 8.26 7.23
CA MET A 128 -22.38 7.70 7.26
C MET A 128 -23.33 8.49 8.18
N ARG A 129 -22.84 8.92 9.35
CA ARG A 129 -23.63 9.74 10.28
C ARG A 129 -24.04 11.06 9.66
N TRP A 130 -23.12 11.75 8.99
CA TRP A 130 -23.41 12.98 8.28
C TRP A 130 -24.43 12.75 7.17
N TYR A 131 -24.20 11.74 6.33
CA TYR A 131 -25.10 11.43 5.21
C TYR A 131 -26.53 11.18 5.68
N PHE A 132 -26.70 10.28 6.65
CA PHE A 132 -28.03 9.94 7.14
C PHE A 132 -28.71 11.08 7.92
N LYS A 133 -27.93 11.99 8.51
CA LYS A 133 -28.48 13.19 9.15
C LYS A 133 -29.02 14.19 8.12
N GLU A 134 -28.31 14.38 7.01
CA GLU A 134 -28.69 15.32 5.96
C GLU A 134 -29.78 14.77 5.04
N HIS A 135 -29.77 13.47 4.73
CA HIS A 135 -30.67 12.85 3.75
C HIS A 135 -31.78 12.00 4.38
N GLY A 136 -31.82 11.92 5.69
CA GLY A 136 -32.77 11.09 6.45
C GLY A 136 -32.22 9.71 6.78
N TRP A 137 -32.63 9.18 7.97
CA TRP A 137 -32.24 7.86 8.42
C TRP A 137 -32.94 6.78 7.60
N PRO A 138 -32.21 5.75 7.13
CA PRO A 138 -32.73 4.76 6.21
C PRO A 138 -33.48 3.63 6.95
N SER A 139 -34.38 2.94 6.23
CA SER A 139 -34.78 1.58 6.55
C SER A 139 -33.71 0.58 6.05
N SER A 140 -33.69 -0.63 6.62
CA SER A 140 -32.71 -1.66 6.25
C SER A 140 -33.20 -3.02 6.78
N THR A 141 -32.49 -4.11 6.44
CA THR A 141 -32.72 -5.42 7.04
C THR A 141 -32.40 -5.48 8.56
N LEU A 142 -31.68 -4.47 9.08
CA LEU A 142 -31.41 -4.32 10.51
C LEU A 142 -32.55 -3.60 11.24
N PHE A 143 -33.24 -2.70 10.54
CA PHE A 143 -34.33 -1.87 11.05
C PHE A 143 -35.35 -1.65 9.94
N ASP A 144 -36.50 -2.35 10.00
CA ASP A 144 -37.61 -2.21 9.04
C ASP A 144 -38.16 -0.78 9.00
N ILE A 145 -38.11 -0.10 10.15
CA ILE A 145 -38.46 1.31 10.30
C ILE A 145 -37.18 2.08 10.58
N PRO A 146 -36.98 3.28 9.97
CA PRO A 146 -35.79 4.09 10.23
C PRO A 146 -35.49 4.29 11.72
N PRO A 147 -34.23 4.19 12.15
CA PRO A 147 -33.82 4.31 13.56
C PRO A 147 -34.33 5.60 14.19
N ALA A 148 -35.09 5.49 15.27
CA ALA A 148 -35.77 6.62 15.90
C ALA A 148 -34.91 7.36 16.93
N ASN A 149 -33.97 6.66 17.57
CA ASN A 149 -33.12 7.18 18.64
C ASN A 149 -31.63 7.01 18.36
N ASP A 150 -30.79 7.67 19.16
CA ASP A 150 -29.34 7.69 18.92
C ASP A 150 -28.65 6.34 19.14
N GLU A 151 -29.21 5.46 19.98
CA GLU A 151 -28.72 4.11 20.20
C GLU A 151 -28.91 3.24 18.94
N GLU A 152 -30.09 3.24 18.36
CA GLU A 152 -30.39 2.53 17.11
C GLU A 152 -29.57 3.07 15.94
N ARG A 153 -29.42 4.41 15.87
CA ARG A 153 -28.60 5.09 14.87
C ARG A 153 -27.12 4.69 14.98
N ALA A 154 -26.59 4.64 16.20
CA ALA A 154 -25.23 4.18 16.44
C ALA A 154 -25.06 2.72 16.03
N LYS A 155 -26.02 1.85 16.44
CA LYS A 155 -25.99 0.42 16.07
C LYS A 155 -26.03 0.20 14.57
N LEU A 156 -26.87 0.93 13.82
CA LEU A 156 -26.89 0.87 12.36
C LEU A 156 -25.53 1.22 11.76
N ILE A 157 -24.97 2.36 12.17
CA ILE A 157 -23.68 2.84 11.65
C ILE A 157 -22.56 1.86 12.01
N ASP A 158 -22.53 1.35 13.22
CA ASP A 158 -21.50 0.42 13.69
C ASP A 158 -21.55 -0.89 12.88
N THR A 159 -22.74 -1.45 12.70
CA THR A 159 -22.93 -2.68 11.91
C THR A 159 -22.52 -2.49 10.44
N LEU A 160 -22.96 -1.39 9.82
CA LEU A 160 -22.57 -1.07 8.44
C LEU A 160 -21.04 -0.89 8.31
N GLN A 161 -20.43 -0.19 9.26
CA GLN A 161 -18.98 0.05 9.26
C GLN A 161 -18.18 -1.25 9.44
N ASP A 162 -18.59 -2.11 10.34
CA ASP A 162 -17.91 -3.37 10.62
C ASP A 162 -17.96 -4.29 9.39
N TRP A 163 -19.14 -4.44 8.80
CA TRP A 163 -19.31 -5.22 7.57
C TRP A 163 -18.52 -4.63 6.39
N LYS A 164 -18.60 -3.31 6.19
CA LYS A 164 -17.82 -2.58 5.18
C LYS A 164 -16.33 -2.82 5.34
N THR A 165 -15.85 -2.85 6.58
CA THR A 165 -14.44 -3.07 6.88
C THR A 165 -14.00 -4.47 6.48
N GLU A 166 -14.78 -5.50 6.80
CA GLU A 166 -14.46 -6.86 6.36
C GLU A 166 -14.54 -7.00 4.83
N ARG A 167 -15.55 -6.39 4.20
CA ARG A 167 -15.67 -6.38 2.73
C ARG A 167 -14.47 -5.73 2.05
N TYR A 168 -13.98 -4.60 2.57
CA TYR A 168 -12.75 -3.97 2.07
C TYR A 168 -11.54 -4.91 2.18
N LYS A 169 -11.41 -5.62 3.30
CA LYS A 169 -10.35 -6.63 3.46
C LYS A 169 -10.46 -7.75 2.42
N ASP A 170 -11.67 -8.20 2.12
CA ASP A 170 -11.90 -9.24 1.10
C ASP A 170 -11.53 -8.74 -0.29
N ILE A 171 -11.85 -7.47 -0.62
CA ILE A 171 -11.45 -6.85 -1.89
C ILE A 171 -9.91 -6.84 -2.00
N ILE A 172 -9.20 -6.42 -0.97
CA ILE A 172 -7.73 -6.42 -0.97
C ILE A 172 -7.17 -7.84 -1.13
N LYS A 173 -7.71 -8.83 -0.40
CA LYS A 173 -7.26 -10.22 -0.45
C LYS A 173 -7.58 -10.92 -1.76
N SER A 174 -8.52 -10.44 -2.54
CA SER A 174 -8.95 -11.07 -3.81
C SER A 174 -7.83 -11.17 -4.86
N GLY A 175 -6.76 -10.38 -4.71
CA GLY A 175 -5.67 -10.26 -5.67
C GLY A 175 -6.02 -9.45 -6.93
N SER A 176 -7.25 -8.91 -7.02
CA SER A 176 -7.68 -8.05 -8.13
C SER A 176 -7.07 -6.65 -8.04
N VAL A 177 -6.81 -6.16 -6.83
CA VAL A 177 -6.20 -4.86 -6.57
C VAL A 177 -4.71 -4.92 -6.91
N LYS A 178 -4.23 -3.93 -7.63
CA LYS A 178 -2.82 -3.82 -8.02
C LYS A 178 -2.19 -2.59 -7.40
N PRO A 179 -0.88 -2.63 -7.07
CA PRO A 179 -0.16 -1.44 -6.68
C PRO A 179 -0.16 -0.42 -7.82
N ARG A 180 -0.09 0.85 -7.48
CA ARG A 180 -0.02 1.92 -8.49
C ARG A 180 1.23 1.78 -9.37
N PRO A 181 1.13 2.22 -10.65
CA PRO A 181 2.19 2.04 -11.62
C PRO A 181 3.54 2.63 -11.15
N GLY A 182 4.61 1.88 -11.33
CA GLY A 182 5.99 2.29 -11.03
C GLY A 182 6.42 2.14 -9.57
N VAL A 183 5.49 1.96 -8.61
CA VAL A 183 5.82 1.89 -7.17
C VAL A 183 6.77 0.74 -6.85
N LEU A 184 6.44 -0.49 -7.26
CA LEU A 184 7.27 -1.67 -6.95
C LEU A 184 8.66 -1.54 -7.57
N ARG A 185 8.73 -1.10 -8.83
CA ARG A 185 10.00 -0.87 -9.53
C ARG A 185 10.86 0.15 -8.79
N LEU A 186 10.28 1.28 -8.38
CA LEU A 186 11.02 2.32 -7.66
C LEU A 186 11.49 1.85 -6.27
N MET A 187 10.70 1.04 -5.57
CA MET A 187 11.12 0.41 -4.32
C MET A 187 12.32 -0.50 -4.53
N ASP A 188 12.29 -1.34 -5.58
CA ASP A 188 13.38 -2.25 -5.90
C ASP A 188 14.65 -1.47 -6.30
N GLU A 189 14.55 -0.48 -7.20
CA GLU A 189 15.66 0.40 -7.58
C GLU A 189 16.31 1.09 -6.36
N ALA A 190 15.48 1.59 -5.44
CA ALA A 190 15.96 2.26 -4.24
C ALA A 190 16.68 1.30 -3.29
N LYS A 191 16.15 0.09 -3.12
CA LYS A 191 16.78 -0.95 -2.29
C LYS A 191 18.12 -1.39 -2.87
N ASP A 192 18.18 -1.63 -4.18
CA ASP A 192 19.39 -2.03 -4.89
C ASP A 192 20.48 -0.94 -4.83
N ALA A 193 20.08 0.33 -4.80
CA ALA A 193 20.98 1.48 -4.61
C ALA A 193 21.37 1.72 -3.14
N GLY A 194 20.94 0.88 -2.21
CA GLY A 194 21.25 0.99 -0.79
C GLY A 194 20.53 2.13 -0.07
N LYS A 195 19.40 2.63 -0.62
CA LYS A 195 18.54 3.58 0.09
C LYS A 195 17.74 2.88 1.18
N LEU A 196 17.51 3.58 2.28
CA LEU A 196 16.58 3.12 3.31
C LEU A 196 15.14 3.35 2.84
N LEU A 197 14.29 2.35 3.02
CA LEU A 197 12.89 2.38 2.61
C LEU A 197 11.96 2.41 3.81
N ALA A 198 10.98 3.31 3.77
CA ALA A 198 9.93 3.35 4.77
C ALA A 198 8.54 3.48 4.14
N VAL A 199 7.52 3.02 4.89
CA VAL A 199 6.11 3.31 4.61
C VAL A 199 5.49 3.99 5.84
N CYS A 200 4.79 5.10 5.62
CA CYS A 200 4.18 5.94 6.65
C CYS A 200 2.73 6.29 6.28
N SER A 201 1.74 5.58 6.83
CA SER A 201 0.32 5.77 6.54
C SER A 201 -0.44 6.36 7.72
N ALA A 202 -1.48 7.16 7.45
CA ALA A 202 -2.42 7.65 8.45
C ALA A 202 -3.50 6.62 8.84
N ALA A 203 -3.62 5.51 8.10
CA ALA A 203 -4.57 4.44 8.37
C ALA A 203 -4.16 3.59 9.58
N THR A 204 -5.06 2.69 10.02
CA THR A 204 -4.78 1.78 11.13
C THR A 204 -3.72 0.74 10.73
N LYS A 205 -2.92 0.33 11.69
CA LYS A 205 -1.82 -0.61 11.48
C LYS A 205 -2.26 -1.91 10.82
N SER A 206 -3.37 -2.48 11.25
CA SER A 206 -3.90 -3.71 10.69
C SER A 206 -4.32 -3.58 9.22
N SER A 207 -4.89 -2.43 8.85
CA SER A 207 -5.27 -2.16 7.46
C SER A 207 -4.05 -1.99 6.56
N VAL A 208 -3.03 -1.26 7.03
CA VAL A 208 -1.81 -1.03 6.24
C VAL A 208 -1.03 -2.33 6.06
N ILE A 209 -0.87 -3.15 7.11
CA ILE A 209 -0.21 -4.45 6.99
C ILE A 209 -0.92 -5.30 5.94
N LEU A 210 -2.25 -5.40 6.00
CA LEU A 210 -3.02 -6.14 5.01
C LEU A 210 -2.76 -5.65 3.58
N CYS A 211 -2.77 -4.33 3.37
CA CYS A 211 -2.47 -3.73 2.06
C CYS A 211 -1.04 -4.08 1.60
N LEU A 212 -0.05 -3.87 2.45
CA LEU A 212 1.35 -4.10 2.08
C LEU A 212 1.63 -5.57 1.76
N GLU A 213 1.17 -6.52 2.60
CA GLU A 213 1.36 -7.95 2.35
C GLU A 213 0.76 -8.41 1.03
N ASN A 214 -0.41 -7.89 0.64
CA ASN A 214 -1.09 -8.28 -0.58
C ASN A 214 -0.64 -7.52 -1.84
N LEU A 215 -0.15 -6.28 -1.71
CA LEU A 215 0.17 -5.42 -2.84
C LEU A 215 1.66 -5.37 -3.16
N ILE A 216 2.53 -5.22 -2.15
CA ILE A 216 3.98 -5.20 -2.40
C ILE A 216 4.63 -6.57 -2.16
N GLY A 217 3.91 -7.49 -1.54
CA GLY A 217 4.36 -8.83 -1.19
C GLY A 217 5.12 -8.87 0.15
N ILE A 218 5.06 -10.03 0.79
CA ILE A 218 5.60 -10.21 2.14
C ILE A 218 7.12 -9.96 2.21
N GLU A 219 7.86 -10.32 1.17
CA GLU A 219 9.31 -10.14 1.11
C GLU A 219 9.70 -8.66 1.10
N ARG A 220 9.06 -7.82 0.24
CA ARG A 220 9.28 -6.37 0.24
C ARG A 220 8.85 -5.73 1.55
N PHE A 221 7.68 -6.12 2.08
CA PHE A 221 7.18 -5.59 3.34
C PHE A 221 8.17 -5.87 4.49
N GLN A 222 8.67 -7.10 4.60
CA GLN A 222 9.66 -7.46 5.62
C GLN A 222 11.04 -6.81 5.40
N SER A 223 11.35 -6.40 4.18
CA SER A 223 12.60 -5.72 3.84
C SER A 223 12.57 -4.20 4.05
N LEU A 224 11.43 -3.62 4.45
CA LEU A 224 11.34 -2.21 4.81
C LEU A 224 12.17 -1.91 6.05
N ASP A 225 12.95 -0.82 6.01
CA ASP A 225 13.78 -0.39 7.13
C ASP A 225 12.94 0.29 8.21
N CYS A 226 11.76 0.84 7.85
CA CYS A 226 10.79 1.39 8.78
C CYS A 226 9.36 1.26 8.25
N PHE A 227 8.44 0.93 9.15
CA PHE A 227 7.01 0.94 8.90
C PHE A 227 6.30 1.64 10.05
N LEU A 228 5.44 2.61 9.73
CA LEU A 228 4.60 3.34 10.66
C LEU A 228 3.18 3.48 10.14
N ALA A 229 2.22 3.29 11.01
CA ALA A 229 0.80 3.49 10.78
C ALA A 229 0.24 4.59 11.68
N GLY A 230 -0.99 4.99 11.47
CA GLY A 230 -1.65 6.02 12.27
C GLY A 230 -1.73 5.70 13.76
N ASP A 231 -1.64 4.42 14.13
CA ASP A 231 -1.66 3.98 15.54
C ASP A 231 -0.27 4.13 16.22
N ASP A 232 0.79 4.36 15.45
CA ASP A 232 2.16 4.50 15.97
C ASP A 232 2.51 5.95 16.37
N VAL A 233 1.62 6.91 16.09
CA VAL A 233 1.80 8.34 16.42
C VAL A 233 0.54 8.90 17.06
N LYS A 234 0.72 9.90 17.91
CA LYS A 234 -0.39 10.55 18.61
C LYS A 234 -1.19 11.45 17.66
N GLU A 235 -0.47 12.29 16.92
CA GLU A 235 -1.08 13.25 15.99
C GLU A 235 -0.94 12.72 14.56
N LYS A 236 -2.03 12.84 13.79
CA LYS A 236 -2.08 12.38 12.39
C LYS A 236 -1.71 13.51 11.43
N LYS A 237 -1.33 13.17 10.19
CA LYS A 237 -1.17 14.14 9.11
C LYS A 237 -2.35 15.13 9.10
N PRO A 238 -2.16 16.43 8.98
CA PRO A 238 -0.95 17.15 8.52
C PRO A 238 0.08 17.45 9.62
N ASP A 239 0.01 16.82 10.78
CA ASP A 239 1.06 16.89 11.78
C ASP A 239 2.29 16.10 11.30
N PRO A 240 3.53 16.60 11.49
CA PRO A 240 4.75 15.98 10.97
C PRO A 240 5.19 14.74 11.75
N SER A 241 4.55 14.40 12.86
CA SER A 241 4.99 13.38 13.82
C SER A 241 5.35 12.04 13.20
N ILE A 242 4.59 11.58 12.19
CA ILE A 242 4.85 10.28 11.56
C ILE A 242 6.16 10.29 10.77
N TYR A 243 6.45 11.36 10.03
CA TYR A 243 7.67 11.51 9.25
C TYR A 243 8.89 11.77 10.13
N LEU A 244 8.76 12.60 11.16
CA LEU A 244 9.81 12.80 12.17
C LEU A 244 10.16 11.49 12.91
N THR A 245 9.14 10.67 13.22
CA THR A 245 9.35 9.36 13.84
C THR A 245 10.06 8.41 12.87
N ALA A 246 9.71 8.44 11.58
CA ALA A 246 10.36 7.64 10.55
C ALA A 246 11.85 8.01 10.41
N SER A 247 12.20 9.29 10.24
CA SER A 247 13.60 9.73 10.11
C SER A 247 14.42 9.33 11.34
N LYS A 248 13.88 9.49 12.55
CA LYS A 248 14.52 9.07 13.79
C LYS A 248 14.76 7.56 13.83
N LYS A 249 13.79 6.74 13.42
CA LYS A 249 13.95 5.28 13.39
C LYS A 249 14.96 4.82 12.34
N LEU A 250 15.00 5.48 11.19
CA LEU A 250 15.96 5.23 10.13
C LEU A 250 17.37 5.75 10.45
N GLY A 251 17.52 6.62 11.46
CA GLY A 251 18.79 7.26 11.78
C GLY A 251 19.27 8.25 10.71
N VAL A 252 18.35 8.83 9.95
CA VAL A 252 18.61 9.76 8.83
C VAL A 252 18.05 11.13 9.17
N SER A 253 18.81 12.19 8.87
CA SER A 253 18.30 13.55 9.00
C SER A 253 17.15 13.80 8.01
N GLU A 254 16.15 14.56 8.46
CA GLU A 254 14.94 14.89 7.69
C GLU A 254 15.27 15.48 6.34
N LYS A 255 16.27 16.35 6.25
CA LYS A 255 16.75 16.97 5.01
C LYS A 255 17.33 15.97 3.99
N ASN A 256 17.65 14.75 4.40
CA ASN A 256 18.16 13.67 3.56
C ASN A 256 17.08 12.61 3.28
N CYS A 257 15.82 12.89 3.61
CA CYS A 257 14.66 12.06 3.30
C CYS A 257 13.89 12.67 2.12
N LEU A 258 13.43 11.81 1.21
CA LEU A 258 12.47 12.15 0.16
C LEU A 258 11.18 11.40 0.43
N VAL A 259 10.07 12.13 0.50
CA VAL A 259 8.73 11.57 0.71
C VAL A 259 7.99 11.50 -0.61
N VAL A 260 7.22 10.43 -0.81
CA VAL A 260 6.24 10.29 -1.89
C VAL A 260 4.85 10.27 -1.27
N GLU A 261 4.04 11.22 -1.66
CA GLU A 261 2.69 11.47 -1.15
C GLU A 261 1.67 11.63 -2.28
N ASP A 262 0.38 11.63 -1.95
CA ASP A 262 -0.70 11.87 -2.93
C ASP A 262 -1.56 13.10 -2.62
N SER A 263 -1.51 13.60 -1.39
CA SER A 263 -2.45 14.57 -0.84
C SER A 263 -1.77 15.82 -0.26
N VAL A 264 -2.51 16.94 -0.23
CA VAL A 264 -2.03 18.16 0.42
C VAL A 264 -1.81 17.99 1.93
N ILE A 265 -2.59 17.13 2.57
CA ILE A 265 -2.44 16.83 4.01
C ILE A 265 -1.11 16.12 4.27
N GLY A 266 -0.77 15.16 3.43
CA GLY A 266 0.51 14.45 3.52
C GLY A 266 1.69 15.31 3.10
N LEU A 267 1.55 16.11 2.03
CA LEU A 267 2.55 17.10 1.62
C LEU A 267 2.89 18.07 2.75
N GLN A 268 1.87 18.61 3.44
CA GLN A 268 2.07 19.49 4.59
C GLN A 268 2.77 18.78 5.76
N ALA A 269 2.47 17.52 6.01
CA ALA A 269 3.16 16.75 7.04
C ALA A 269 4.65 16.57 6.72
N ALA A 270 4.99 16.25 5.46
CA ALA A 270 6.36 16.09 5.00
C ALA A 270 7.15 17.41 5.05
N THR A 271 6.57 18.52 4.56
CA THR A 271 7.21 19.84 4.55
C THR A 271 7.41 20.39 5.96
N LYS A 272 6.43 20.22 6.86
CA LYS A 272 6.58 20.56 8.28
C LYS A 272 7.64 19.71 8.99
N ALA A 273 7.87 18.49 8.54
CA ALA A 273 8.98 17.65 9.03
C ALA A 273 10.35 18.10 8.49
N GLY A 274 10.41 19.05 7.56
CA GLY A 274 11.64 19.50 6.90
C GLY A 274 12.13 18.56 5.79
N MET A 275 11.25 17.70 5.27
CA MET A 275 11.55 16.76 4.19
C MET A 275 11.12 17.30 2.84
N SER A 276 11.85 16.95 1.78
CA SER A 276 11.42 17.15 0.41
C SER A 276 10.31 16.16 0.07
N CYS A 277 9.29 16.59 -0.69
CA CYS A 277 8.14 15.76 -1.01
C CYS A 277 7.81 15.82 -2.50
N VAL A 278 7.71 14.65 -3.13
CA VAL A 278 7.15 14.45 -4.46
C VAL A 278 5.70 14.01 -4.31
N VAL A 279 4.80 14.54 -5.13
CA VAL A 279 3.40 14.15 -5.11
C VAL A 279 3.06 13.30 -6.34
N THR A 280 2.34 12.19 -6.09
CA THR A 280 1.69 11.38 -7.12
C THR A 280 0.19 11.40 -6.89
N TYR A 281 -0.51 12.33 -7.54
CA TYR A 281 -1.94 12.52 -7.30
C TYR A 281 -2.80 11.34 -7.80
N THR A 282 -3.96 11.19 -7.19
CA THR A 282 -5.03 10.28 -7.64
C THR A 282 -6.16 11.07 -8.30
N SER A 283 -7.17 10.40 -8.83
CA SER A 283 -8.36 11.08 -9.35
C SER A 283 -9.06 11.95 -8.30
N SER A 284 -9.01 11.56 -7.02
CA SER A 284 -9.64 12.28 -5.91
C SER A 284 -8.79 13.42 -5.34
N THR A 285 -7.51 13.50 -5.68
CA THR A 285 -6.59 14.53 -5.16
C THR A 285 -6.02 15.46 -6.25
N ALA A 286 -6.31 15.19 -7.52
CA ALA A 286 -5.75 15.93 -8.67
C ALA A 286 -5.98 17.45 -8.64
N ASP A 287 -7.08 17.91 -8.05
CA ASP A 287 -7.44 19.33 -7.98
C ASP A 287 -6.89 20.02 -6.71
N GLN A 288 -6.10 19.35 -5.89
CA GLN A 288 -5.52 19.91 -4.67
C GLN A 288 -4.32 20.83 -4.99
N ASP A 289 -4.01 21.76 -4.08
CA ASP A 289 -2.90 22.71 -4.21
C ASP A 289 -1.57 22.11 -3.72
N PHE A 290 -0.73 21.66 -4.63
CA PHE A 290 0.56 21.04 -4.36
C PHE A 290 1.77 21.99 -4.50
N LYS A 291 1.60 23.30 -4.27
CA LYS A 291 2.68 24.30 -4.45
C LYS A 291 3.98 24.01 -3.72
N GLU A 292 3.91 23.32 -2.57
CA GLU A 292 5.09 22.98 -1.77
C GLU A 292 5.78 21.68 -2.21
N ALA A 293 5.19 20.95 -3.17
CA ALA A 293 5.80 19.74 -3.71
C ALA A 293 7.00 20.10 -4.59
N VAL A 294 8.06 19.30 -4.50
CA VAL A 294 9.26 19.50 -5.34
C VAL A 294 9.03 19.01 -6.77
N ALA A 295 8.12 18.08 -6.96
CA ALA A 295 7.60 17.65 -8.26
C ALA A 295 6.22 17.01 -8.09
N ILE A 296 5.43 17.00 -9.16
CA ILE A 296 4.07 16.46 -9.19
C ILE A 296 3.95 15.55 -10.42
N TYR A 297 3.49 14.32 -10.21
CA TYR A 297 3.33 13.31 -11.25
C TYR A 297 1.96 12.64 -11.15
N PRO A 298 1.40 12.13 -12.25
CA PRO A 298 0.17 11.32 -12.20
C PRO A 298 0.41 9.97 -11.52
N ASP A 299 1.58 9.38 -11.73
CA ASP A 299 2.07 8.13 -11.11
C ASP A 299 3.60 8.02 -11.27
N LEU A 300 4.17 6.88 -10.85
CA LEU A 300 5.61 6.64 -10.90
C LEU A 300 6.07 5.79 -12.11
N SER A 301 5.20 5.53 -13.11
CA SER A 301 5.55 4.65 -14.25
C SER A 301 6.82 5.07 -14.98
N ASN A 302 6.97 6.37 -15.16
CA ASN A 302 8.07 6.96 -15.94
C ASN A 302 9.13 7.66 -15.09
N ILE A 303 9.12 7.45 -13.76
CA ILE A 303 10.02 8.10 -12.81
C ILE A 303 10.97 7.07 -12.23
N SER A 304 12.24 7.14 -12.57
CA SER A 304 13.28 6.28 -12.00
C SER A 304 13.87 6.86 -10.72
N LEU A 305 14.60 6.03 -9.95
CA LEU A 305 15.38 6.52 -8.81
C LEU A 305 16.37 7.61 -9.21
N LYS A 306 16.99 7.47 -10.38
CA LYS A 306 17.95 8.46 -10.90
C LYS A 306 17.29 9.82 -11.15
N ASP A 307 16.05 9.85 -11.64
CA ASP A 307 15.32 11.11 -11.85
C ASP A 307 15.05 11.80 -10.51
N LEU A 308 14.67 11.03 -9.47
CA LEU A 308 14.48 11.56 -8.12
C LEU A 308 15.78 12.04 -7.49
N GLU A 309 16.91 11.37 -7.74
CA GLU A 309 18.22 11.79 -7.25
C GLU A 309 18.68 13.10 -7.90
N LEU A 310 18.47 13.25 -9.21
CA LEU A 310 18.78 14.51 -9.93
C LEU A 310 17.90 15.65 -9.41
N LEU A 311 16.59 15.42 -9.29
CA LEU A 311 15.66 16.39 -8.73
C LEU A 311 16.08 16.85 -7.32
N PHE A 312 16.50 15.91 -6.48
CA PHE A 312 16.93 16.20 -5.11
C PHE A 312 18.24 17.00 -5.08
N GLN A 313 19.19 16.71 -5.96
CA GLN A 313 20.44 17.48 -6.10
C GLN A 313 20.18 18.93 -6.48
N ASP A 314 19.27 19.18 -7.43
CA ASP A 314 18.89 20.52 -7.87
C ASP A 314 18.28 21.34 -6.71
N ILE A 315 17.44 20.70 -5.88
CA ILE A 315 16.83 21.34 -4.70
C ILE A 315 17.90 21.72 -3.65
N VAL A 316 18.88 20.83 -3.43
CA VAL A 316 19.95 21.09 -2.45
C VAL A 316 20.89 22.17 -2.96
N ALA A 317 21.14 22.23 -4.27
CA ALA A 317 21.98 23.27 -4.87
C ALA A 317 21.32 24.67 -4.89
N ALA A 318 19.97 24.73 -4.86
CA ALA A 318 19.19 25.98 -4.85
C ALA A 318 19.00 26.60 -3.45
N LYS A 319 19.35 25.91 -2.39
CA LYS A 319 19.30 26.36 -0.96
C LYS A 319 20.65 26.86 -0.48
#